data_20ca857b57393a31a21ba7b13a877212
#
_entry.id   20ca857b57393a31a21ba7b13a877212
#
_cell.length_a   1.000
_cell.length_b   1.000
_cell.length_c   1.000
_cell.angle_alpha   90.00
_cell.angle_beta   90.00
_cell.angle_gamma   90.00
#
_symmetry.space_group_name_H-M   'P 1'
#
loop_
_entity.id
_entity.type
_entity.pdbx_description
1 polymer ?
#
loop_
_entity_poly.entity_id
_entity_poly.type
_entity_poly.pdbx_seq_one_letter_code
_entity_poly.pdbx_strand_id
1 'polypeptide(L)'
;MKKIARRIAATTVASGIIAAGAVGLAGAASASTLNPVSAASQASSATSYSFQTLNNNRDATFNQLLGINDFGVIAGYFGSGAARHPNQGYLLAPNHTQYINENFPGSVQTQVTGLNNRGVTVGFWSGMNNANLVNDNHGFVDVNGHFRTADFPAGDAAAPPVDQLLGVNDSDVAVGFWTDANGNNHGYEYNIETRRFSTVTESGVTSLTAAAINDRGDVAGFYANGGTTDSFIKFGNRTFISLAFPGASATTALGVSNRDEVVGFYTDAANNMHGFTWTPQHGFATVDDPHGVGTTTINGVNDLGQLVGFYTDAAGNTDGFLATPQR
;
A
#
# COMPACT_ATOMS: atom_id res chain seq x y z
N MET A 1 15.14 1.57 -50.56
CA MET A 1 14.60 0.61 -49.59
C MET A 1 14.90 1.17 -48.20
N LYS A 2 13.92 1.82 -47.58
CA LYS A 2 14.05 2.42 -46.23
C LYS A 2 13.59 1.37 -45.19
N LYS A 3 14.51 0.93 -44.34
CA LYS A 3 14.20 0.08 -43.17
C LYS A 3 13.52 0.94 -42.09
N ILE A 4 12.25 0.67 -41.85
CA ILE A 4 11.50 1.22 -40.71
C ILE A 4 11.88 0.39 -39.48
N ALA A 5 12.67 0.96 -38.59
CA ALA A 5 12.92 0.40 -37.27
C ALA A 5 11.68 0.63 -36.39
N ARG A 6 10.92 -0.42 -36.11
CA ARG A 6 9.88 -0.43 -35.08
C ARG A 6 10.59 -0.40 -33.71
N ARG A 7 10.49 0.72 -32.99
CA ARG A 7 10.79 0.77 -31.55
C ARG A 7 9.68 0.02 -30.81
N ILE A 8 10.04 -1.11 -30.26
CA ILE A 8 9.21 -1.80 -29.26
C ILE A 8 9.42 -1.02 -27.97
N ALA A 9 8.39 -0.30 -27.53
CA ALA A 9 8.36 0.27 -26.20
C ALA A 9 8.24 -0.90 -25.21
N ALA A 10 9.28 -1.15 -24.46
CA ALA A 10 9.22 -2.05 -23.31
C ALA A 10 8.38 -1.35 -22.24
N THR A 11 7.15 -1.82 -22.07
CA THR A 11 6.31 -1.43 -20.94
C THR A 11 6.91 -2.08 -19.70
N THR A 12 7.66 -1.32 -18.93
CA THR A 12 8.15 -1.76 -17.62
C THR A 12 6.95 -1.77 -16.70
N VAL A 13 6.42 -2.96 -16.41
CA VAL A 13 5.44 -3.16 -15.33
C VAL A 13 6.23 -3.03 -14.03
N ALA A 14 6.21 -1.85 -13.44
CA ALA A 14 6.69 -1.65 -12.08
C ALA A 14 5.69 -2.36 -11.15
N SER A 15 6.10 -3.53 -10.63
CA SER A 15 5.39 -4.25 -9.57
C SER A 15 5.66 -3.56 -8.22
N GLY A 16 5.19 -2.33 -8.08
CA GLY A 16 5.08 -1.66 -6.79
C GLY A 16 3.62 -1.70 -6.34
N ILE A 17 3.36 -1.57 -5.06
CA ILE A 17 2.01 -1.29 -4.55
C ILE A 17 1.43 -0.19 -5.44
N ILE A 18 0.54 -0.61 -6.29
CA ILE A 18 -0.29 0.11 -7.25
C ILE A 18 0.12 1.58 -7.45
N ALA A 19 0.94 1.85 -8.45
CA ALA A 19 0.63 3.02 -9.25
C ALA A 19 -0.75 2.73 -9.84
N ALA A 20 -1.77 3.47 -9.43
CA ALA A 20 -3.10 3.40 -10.01
C ALA A 20 -2.96 3.71 -11.50
N GLY A 21 -2.67 2.68 -12.28
CA GLY A 21 -2.67 2.74 -13.72
C GLY A 21 -4.09 3.07 -14.14
N ALA A 22 -4.26 4.16 -14.90
CA ALA A 22 -5.51 4.51 -15.52
C ALA A 22 -6.02 3.31 -16.32
N VAL A 23 -6.95 2.57 -15.74
CA VAL A 23 -7.74 1.57 -16.45
C VAL A 23 -8.67 2.36 -17.36
N GLY A 24 -8.48 2.22 -18.67
CA GLY A 24 -9.35 2.82 -19.67
C GLY A 24 -10.80 2.38 -19.45
N LEU A 25 -11.64 3.31 -19.04
CA LEU A 25 -13.05 3.10 -18.83
C LEU A 25 -13.79 2.95 -20.16
N ALA A 26 -14.30 1.75 -20.43
CA ALA A 26 -15.41 1.56 -21.32
C ALA A 26 -16.57 1.00 -20.49
N GLY A 27 -17.58 1.85 -20.21
CA GLY A 27 -18.84 1.41 -19.60
C GLY A 27 -19.39 2.44 -18.61
N ALA A 28 -20.29 3.31 -19.09
CA ALA A 28 -21.06 4.21 -18.22
C ALA A 28 -22.07 3.42 -17.40
N ALA A 29 -21.72 3.06 -16.17
CA ALA A 29 -22.67 2.76 -15.12
C ALA A 29 -22.87 4.04 -14.31
N SER A 30 -24.13 4.42 -14.06
CA SER A 30 -24.47 5.57 -13.22
C SER A 30 -24.06 5.28 -11.78
N ALA A 31 -22.86 5.66 -11.40
CA ALA A 31 -22.38 5.56 -10.04
C ALA A 31 -23.07 6.66 -9.21
N SER A 32 -23.69 6.27 -8.11
CA SER A 32 -24.07 7.21 -7.06
C SER A 32 -22.77 7.76 -6.48
N THR A 33 -22.46 9.02 -6.75
CA THR A 33 -21.31 9.70 -6.19
C THR A 33 -21.45 9.79 -4.68
N LEU A 34 -20.59 9.08 -3.95
CA LEU A 34 -20.43 9.32 -2.52
C LEU A 34 -19.83 10.72 -2.37
N ASN A 35 -20.48 11.60 -1.61
CA ASN A 35 -19.93 12.93 -1.37
C ASN A 35 -18.80 12.81 -0.34
N PRO A 36 -17.55 13.14 -0.71
CA PRO A 36 -16.46 13.15 0.25
C PRO A 36 -16.69 14.22 1.32
N VAL A 37 -16.30 13.91 2.55
CA VAL A 37 -16.27 14.92 3.60
C VAL A 37 -15.18 15.92 3.24
N SER A 38 -15.59 17.11 2.78
CA SER A 38 -14.70 18.25 2.62
C SER A 38 -14.31 18.72 4.01
N ALA A 39 -13.11 18.38 4.46
CA ALA A 39 -12.57 18.91 5.71
C ALA A 39 -12.36 20.42 5.55
N ALA A 40 -13.10 21.22 6.30
CA ALA A 40 -12.81 22.63 6.45
C ALA A 40 -11.37 22.75 6.98
N SER A 41 -10.51 23.43 6.23
CA SER A 41 -9.13 23.71 6.63
C SER A 41 -9.12 24.60 7.88
N GLN A 42 -9.07 23.98 9.05
CA GLN A 42 -8.54 24.67 10.21
C GLN A 42 -7.03 24.49 10.17
N ALA A 43 -6.29 25.58 10.03
CA ALA A 43 -4.84 25.59 10.15
C ALA A 43 -4.47 25.22 11.61
N SER A 44 -4.44 23.93 11.91
CA SER A 44 -3.71 23.43 13.06
C SER A 44 -2.23 23.46 12.71
N SER A 45 -1.36 23.76 13.67
CA SER A 45 0.09 23.65 13.49
C SER A 45 0.39 22.23 12.99
N ALA A 46 0.77 22.09 11.71
CA ALA A 46 1.14 20.81 11.14
C ALA A 46 2.25 20.19 11.99
N THR A 47 2.11 18.92 12.33
CA THR A 47 3.17 18.17 13.03
C THR A 47 4.43 18.23 12.17
N SER A 48 5.55 18.72 12.73
CA SER A 48 6.84 18.67 12.05
C SER A 48 7.48 17.29 12.23
N TYR A 49 8.19 16.82 11.20
CA TYR A 49 8.85 15.53 11.20
C TYR A 49 10.36 15.65 10.97
N SER A 50 11.11 14.76 11.61
CA SER A 50 12.51 14.51 11.29
C SER A 50 12.58 13.29 10.40
N PHE A 51 13.20 13.41 9.22
CA PHE A 51 13.30 12.34 8.24
C PHE A 51 14.67 11.64 8.29
N GLN A 52 14.65 10.33 8.13
CA GLN A 52 15.83 9.49 8.02
C GLN A 52 15.65 8.54 6.83
N THR A 53 16.58 8.61 5.85
CA THR A 53 16.64 7.65 4.74
C THR A 53 17.15 6.29 5.24
N LEU A 54 16.44 5.22 4.89
CA LEU A 54 16.75 3.84 5.30
C LEU A 54 16.67 2.92 4.09
N ASN A 55 17.84 2.57 3.53
CA ASN A 55 17.97 1.70 2.37
C ASN A 55 18.72 0.41 2.71
N ASN A 56 18.29 -0.70 2.11
CA ASN A 56 19.03 -1.94 2.16
C ASN A 56 20.23 -1.87 1.21
N ASN A 57 21.43 -2.14 1.74
CA ASN A 57 22.69 -2.05 0.98
C ASN A 57 22.80 -3.04 -0.19
N ARG A 58 21.90 -4.02 -0.30
CA ARG A 58 21.89 -4.99 -1.42
C ARG A 58 21.35 -4.40 -2.71
N ASP A 59 20.48 -3.39 -2.63
CA ASP A 59 20.07 -2.59 -3.76
C ASP A 59 19.80 -1.16 -3.28
N ALA A 60 20.75 -0.27 -3.52
CA ALA A 60 20.64 1.14 -3.11
C ALA A 60 19.77 1.97 -4.07
N THR A 61 19.24 1.36 -5.14
CA THR A 61 18.47 2.09 -6.16
C THR A 61 16.97 1.96 -5.98
N PHE A 62 16.50 0.95 -5.20
CA PHE A 62 15.08 0.73 -5.02
C PHE A 62 14.76 0.10 -3.67
N ASN A 63 14.18 0.88 -2.77
CA ASN A 63 13.75 0.47 -1.44
C ASN A 63 12.39 1.08 -1.11
N GLN A 64 11.46 0.26 -0.60
CA GLN A 64 10.18 0.73 -0.08
C GLN A 64 9.94 0.20 1.32
N LEU A 65 9.66 1.10 2.26
CA LEU A 65 9.21 0.77 3.61
C LEU A 65 7.68 0.83 3.61
N LEU A 66 7.02 -0.26 4.06
CA LEU A 66 5.59 -0.43 3.86
C LEU A 66 4.79 -0.45 5.16
N GLY A 67 5.34 -1.03 6.23
CA GLY A 67 4.69 -1.11 7.52
C GLY A 67 5.65 -0.83 8.66
N ILE A 68 5.13 -0.36 9.79
CA ILE A 68 5.88 -0.13 11.03
C ILE A 68 4.99 -0.49 12.22
N ASN A 69 5.54 -1.24 13.20
CA ASN A 69 4.84 -1.50 14.46
C ASN A 69 5.29 -0.53 15.58
N ASP A 70 4.67 -0.62 16.76
CA ASP A 70 4.95 0.28 17.89
C ASP A 70 6.32 0.03 18.54
N PHE A 71 6.95 -1.11 18.26
CA PHE A 71 8.31 -1.41 18.68
C PHE A 71 9.37 -0.88 17.71
N GLY A 72 8.97 -0.22 16.61
CA GLY A 72 9.86 0.33 15.60
C GLY A 72 10.46 -0.70 14.65
N VAL A 73 9.90 -1.92 14.59
CA VAL A 73 10.22 -2.88 13.52
C VAL A 73 9.51 -2.42 12.25
N ILE A 74 10.23 -2.41 11.13
CA ILE A 74 9.73 -1.93 9.84
C ILE A 74 9.71 -3.09 8.84
N ALA A 75 8.58 -3.25 8.13
CA ALA A 75 8.44 -4.15 7.01
C ALA A 75 8.67 -3.42 5.69
N GLY A 76 9.27 -4.12 4.72
CA GLY A 76 9.51 -3.53 3.41
C GLY A 76 10.17 -4.51 2.45
N TYR A 77 10.62 -3.99 1.33
CA TYR A 77 11.36 -4.75 0.34
C TYR A 77 12.35 -3.85 -0.41
N PHE A 78 13.33 -4.48 -1.06
CA PHE A 78 14.22 -3.85 -2.01
C PHE A 78 14.14 -4.56 -3.37
N GLY A 79 14.62 -3.91 -4.43
CA GLY A 79 14.58 -4.41 -5.80
C GLY A 79 13.33 -3.94 -6.54
N SER A 80 13.51 -3.52 -7.79
CA SER A 80 12.47 -2.89 -8.63
C SER A 80 11.48 -3.86 -9.26
N GLY A 81 11.60 -5.18 -9.03
CA GLY A 81 10.82 -6.21 -9.70
C GLY A 81 11.30 -6.55 -11.12
N ALA A 82 12.33 -5.86 -11.62
CA ALA A 82 12.93 -6.18 -12.91
C ALA A 82 13.66 -7.54 -12.89
N ALA A 83 13.89 -8.14 -14.06
CA ALA A 83 14.42 -9.50 -14.20
C ALA A 83 15.72 -9.82 -13.44
N ARG A 84 16.51 -8.79 -13.09
CA ARG A 84 17.75 -8.94 -12.31
C ARG A 84 17.72 -8.24 -10.96
N HIS A 85 16.59 -7.63 -10.62
CA HIS A 85 16.31 -6.90 -9.40
C HIS A 85 14.94 -7.30 -8.84
N PRO A 86 14.73 -8.63 -8.52
CA PRO A 86 13.46 -9.09 -7.99
C PRO A 86 13.18 -8.43 -6.64
N ASN A 87 11.91 -8.30 -6.30
CA ASN A 87 11.53 -7.80 -4.99
C ASN A 87 11.94 -8.80 -3.90
N GLN A 88 12.68 -8.33 -2.91
CA GLN A 88 13.17 -9.10 -1.79
C GLN A 88 12.66 -8.50 -0.47
N GLY A 89 11.74 -9.24 0.17
CA GLY A 89 11.13 -8.84 1.42
C GLY A 89 12.09 -8.89 2.60
N TYR A 90 11.92 -7.95 3.54
CA TYR A 90 12.70 -7.91 4.76
C TYR A 90 11.94 -7.26 5.92
N LEU A 91 12.40 -7.56 7.14
CA LEU A 91 12.14 -6.77 8.33
C LEU A 91 13.40 -5.99 8.70
N LEU A 92 13.24 -4.72 9.04
CA LEU A 92 14.31 -3.88 9.59
C LEU A 92 14.10 -3.76 11.09
N ALA A 93 15.11 -4.19 11.85
CA ALA A 93 15.09 -4.15 13.32
C ALA A 93 14.99 -2.70 13.84
N PRO A 94 14.52 -2.46 15.09
CA PRO A 94 14.31 -1.11 15.65
C PRO A 94 15.56 -0.23 15.72
N ASN A 95 16.75 -0.84 15.69
CA ASN A 95 18.02 -0.11 15.63
C ASN A 95 18.36 0.42 14.22
N HIS A 96 17.55 0.10 13.24
CA HIS A 96 17.63 0.48 11.82
C HIS A 96 18.97 0.10 11.14
N THR A 97 19.64 -0.94 11.65
CA THR A 97 20.93 -1.41 11.09
C THR A 97 20.92 -2.87 10.68
N GLN A 98 19.93 -3.64 11.15
CA GLN A 98 19.83 -5.07 10.90
C GLN A 98 18.63 -5.38 10.02
N TYR A 99 18.91 -5.88 8.81
CA TYR A 99 17.91 -6.36 7.85
C TYR A 99 17.77 -7.88 7.98
N ILE A 100 16.56 -8.33 8.28
CA ILE A 100 16.19 -9.74 8.45
C ILE A 100 15.45 -10.17 7.20
N ASN A 101 15.87 -11.28 6.58
CA ASN A 101 15.19 -11.82 5.41
C ASN A 101 13.78 -12.29 5.78
N GLU A 102 12.79 -11.85 5.01
CA GLU A 102 11.37 -12.19 5.17
C GLU A 102 10.77 -12.63 3.82
N ASN A 103 11.51 -13.40 3.03
CA ASN A 103 11.01 -13.91 1.76
C ASN A 103 10.19 -15.18 1.95
N PHE A 104 9.04 -15.26 1.26
CA PHE A 104 8.24 -16.48 1.20
C PHE A 104 9.08 -17.63 0.61
N PRO A 105 9.14 -18.81 1.25
CA PRO A 105 9.99 -19.91 0.81
C PRO A 105 9.68 -20.38 -0.62
N GLY A 106 10.69 -20.35 -1.48
CA GLY A 106 10.57 -20.75 -2.88
C GLY A 106 9.97 -19.71 -3.82
N SER A 107 9.65 -18.52 -3.35
CA SER A 107 9.21 -17.42 -4.19
C SER A 107 10.32 -16.88 -5.09
N VAL A 108 9.95 -16.25 -6.19
CA VAL A 108 10.85 -15.43 -7.01
C VAL A 108 10.88 -14.01 -6.50
N GLN A 109 9.74 -13.50 -6.05
CA GLN A 109 9.58 -12.17 -5.48
C GLN A 109 8.72 -12.23 -4.23
N THR A 110 9.05 -11.41 -3.24
CA THR A 110 8.25 -11.21 -2.02
C THR A 110 8.23 -9.74 -1.67
N GLN A 111 7.04 -9.24 -1.30
CA GLN A 111 6.86 -7.93 -0.69
C GLN A 111 6.20 -8.12 0.68
N VAL A 112 6.85 -7.65 1.75
CA VAL A 112 6.30 -7.64 3.11
C VAL A 112 5.62 -6.30 3.31
N THR A 113 4.30 -6.31 3.39
CA THR A 113 3.47 -5.10 3.35
C THR A 113 3.03 -4.61 4.71
N GLY A 114 2.87 -5.53 5.66
CA GLY A 114 2.40 -5.21 7.01
C GLY A 114 2.96 -6.12 8.08
N LEU A 115 2.97 -5.61 9.30
CA LEU A 115 3.31 -6.36 10.50
C LEU A 115 2.55 -5.80 11.70
N ASN A 116 2.33 -6.68 12.72
CA ASN A 116 1.72 -6.27 13.97
C ASN A 116 2.72 -6.26 15.14
N ASN A 117 2.29 -5.86 16.34
CA ASN A 117 3.12 -5.85 17.55
C ASN A 117 3.44 -7.26 18.09
N ARG A 118 2.78 -8.29 17.58
CA ARG A 118 2.99 -9.69 17.94
C ARG A 118 4.02 -10.40 17.05
N GLY A 119 4.55 -9.71 16.04
CA GLY A 119 5.52 -10.23 15.09
C GLY A 119 4.92 -11.08 13.97
N VAL A 120 3.60 -11.00 13.77
CA VAL A 120 2.95 -11.56 12.57
C VAL A 120 3.22 -10.63 11.41
N THR A 121 3.65 -11.17 10.27
CA THR A 121 3.83 -10.41 9.04
C THR A 121 2.88 -10.88 7.95
N VAL A 122 2.53 -9.97 7.07
CA VAL A 122 1.71 -10.23 5.90
C VAL A 122 2.31 -9.58 4.67
N GLY A 123 1.90 -10.04 3.50
CA GLY A 123 2.33 -9.49 2.24
C GLY A 123 1.87 -10.35 1.07
N PHE A 124 2.62 -10.29 -0.01
CA PHE A 124 2.37 -11.15 -1.15
C PHE A 124 3.67 -11.64 -1.79
N TRP A 125 3.57 -12.77 -2.46
CA TRP A 125 4.68 -13.41 -3.14
C TRP A 125 4.28 -13.80 -4.56
N SER A 126 5.28 -13.95 -5.43
CA SER A 126 5.11 -14.41 -6.80
C SER A 126 6.04 -15.55 -7.11
N GLY A 127 5.52 -16.53 -7.84
CA GLY A 127 6.28 -17.63 -8.42
C GLY A 127 6.55 -17.41 -9.91
N MET A 128 7.16 -18.42 -10.55
CA MET A 128 7.24 -18.50 -12.01
C MET A 128 6.06 -19.29 -12.52
N ASN A 129 5.29 -18.72 -13.44
CA ASN A 129 4.28 -19.47 -14.18
C ASN A 129 4.92 -20.41 -15.23
N ASN A 130 4.09 -21.18 -15.95
CA ASN A 130 4.54 -22.14 -16.99
C ASN A 130 5.31 -21.50 -18.16
N ALA A 131 5.20 -20.17 -18.34
CA ALA A 131 5.97 -19.41 -19.35
C ALA A 131 7.25 -18.79 -18.76
N ASN A 132 7.62 -19.12 -17.51
CA ASN A 132 8.72 -18.52 -16.74
C ASN A 132 8.57 -17.00 -16.56
N LEU A 133 7.33 -16.51 -16.46
CA LEU A 133 7.01 -15.12 -16.18
C LEU A 133 6.52 -15.00 -14.74
N VAL A 134 7.00 -13.97 -14.06
CA VAL A 134 6.55 -13.59 -12.72
C VAL A 134 5.40 -12.61 -12.90
N ASN A 135 4.17 -13.08 -12.82
CA ASN A 135 2.97 -12.28 -13.09
C ASN A 135 1.74 -12.68 -12.25
N ASP A 136 1.92 -13.62 -11.32
CA ASP A 136 0.93 -13.97 -10.30
C ASP A 136 1.26 -13.24 -8.99
N ASN A 137 0.25 -13.05 -8.14
CA ASN A 137 0.44 -12.55 -6.78
C ASN A 137 -0.43 -13.37 -5.85
N HIS A 138 0.18 -13.88 -4.78
CA HIS A 138 -0.45 -14.69 -3.76
C HIS A 138 -0.25 -14.05 -2.39
N GLY A 139 -1.34 -13.82 -1.65
CA GLY A 139 -1.27 -13.34 -0.28
C GLY A 139 -0.52 -14.32 0.62
N PHE A 140 0.25 -13.83 1.58
CA PHE A 140 0.87 -14.68 2.60
C PHE A 140 0.74 -14.12 4.00
N VAL A 141 0.84 -15.03 4.95
CA VAL A 141 1.02 -14.74 6.37
C VAL A 141 2.25 -15.50 6.86
N ASP A 142 3.12 -14.85 7.65
CA ASP A 142 4.11 -15.52 8.48
C ASP A 142 3.77 -15.34 9.96
N VAL A 143 3.80 -16.43 10.69
CA VAL A 143 3.69 -16.47 12.16
C VAL A 143 4.90 -17.21 12.70
N ASN A 144 5.86 -16.48 13.25
CA ASN A 144 7.08 -17.04 13.84
C ASN A 144 7.90 -17.92 12.87
N GLY A 145 8.06 -17.50 11.62
CA GLY A 145 8.80 -18.23 10.58
C GLY A 145 7.99 -19.33 9.89
N HIS A 146 6.69 -19.40 10.15
CA HIS A 146 5.78 -20.36 9.54
C HIS A 146 4.94 -19.67 8.45
N PHE A 147 5.52 -19.56 7.27
CA PHE A 147 4.87 -19.00 6.10
C PHE A 147 3.73 -19.86 5.57
N ARG A 148 2.64 -19.22 5.19
CA ARG A 148 1.53 -19.87 4.47
C ARG A 148 0.89 -18.91 3.49
N THR A 149 0.43 -19.44 2.36
CA THR A 149 -0.40 -18.71 1.40
C THR A 149 -1.81 -18.52 1.98
N ALA A 150 -2.39 -17.36 1.72
CA ALA A 150 -3.73 -16.98 2.16
C ALA A 150 -4.42 -16.17 1.05
N ASP A 151 -4.90 -16.89 0.03
CA ASP A 151 -5.63 -16.33 -1.10
C ASP A 151 -7.15 -16.39 -0.85
N PHE A 152 -7.87 -15.36 -1.25
CA PHE A 152 -9.33 -15.32 -1.19
C PHE A 152 -9.92 -16.34 -2.17
N PRO A 153 -10.85 -17.20 -1.75
CA PRO A 153 -11.43 -18.23 -2.60
C PRO A 153 -12.45 -17.64 -3.60
N ALA A 154 -11.95 -16.92 -4.60
CA ALA A 154 -12.77 -16.26 -5.61
C ALA A 154 -13.08 -17.16 -6.80
N GLY A 155 -14.33 -17.10 -7.32
CA GLY A 155 -14.77 -17.85 -8.49
C GLY A 155 -14.29 -17.26 -9.82
N ASP A 156 -14.21 -15.93 -9.92
CA ASP A 156 -13.88 -15.18 -11.14
C ASP A 156 -12.63 -14.31 -10.96
N ALA A 157 -11.55 -14.91 -10.48
CA ALA A 157 -10.27 -14.22 -10.31
C ALA A 157 -9.64 -13.82 -11.66
N ALA A 158 -8.82 -12.76 -11.65
CA ALA A 158 -7.99 -12.37 -12.78
C ALA A 158 -7.06 -13.52 -13.22
N ALA A 159 -6.67 -13.53 -14.48
CA ALA A 159 -5.69 -14.46 -15.03
C ALA A 159 -4.53 -13.67 -15.66
N PRO A 160 -3.33 -13.64 -15.03
CA PRO A 160 -2.92 -14.38 -13.81
C PRO A 160 -3.61 -13.88 -12.55
N PRO A 161 -3.66 -14.71 -11.48
CA PRO A 161 -4.29 -14.32 -10.23
C PRO A 161 -3.56 -13.16 -9.56
N VAL A 162 -4.33 -12.26 -8.95
CA VAL A 162 -3.84 -11.18 -8.10
C VAL A 162 -4.58 -11.23 -6.78
N ASP A 163 -3.86 -11.59 -5.74
CA ASP A 163 -4.32 -11.59 -4.35
C ASP A 163 -3.19 -11.03 -3.47
N GLN A 164 -3.48 -10.03 -2.66
CA GLN A 164 -2.48 -9.36 -1.84
C GLN A 164 -3.04 -9.08 -0.45
N LEU A 165 -2.32 -9.52 0.59
CA LEU A 165 -2.50 -9.01 1.95
C LEU A 165 -1.65 -7.76 2.14
N LEU A 166 -2.20 -6.72 2.78
CA LEU A 166 -1.56 -5.41 2.87
C LEU A 166 -1.32 -4.95 4.31
N GLY A 167 -2.24 -5.21 5.23
CA GLY A 167 -2.13 -4.82 6.63
C GLY A 167 -2.58 -5.92 7.59
N VAL A 168 -2.13 -5.86 8.85
CA VAL A 168 -2.52 -6.79 9.91
C VAL A 168 -2.52 -6.09 11.27
N ASN A 169 -3.53 -6.36 12.10
CA ASN A 169 -3.66 -5.82 13.45
C ASN A 169 -3.23 -6.82 14.53
N ASP A 170 -3.19 -6.39 15.80
CA ASP A 170 -2.81 -7.23 16.96
C ASP A 170 -3.84 -8.30 17.34
N SER A 171 -5.03 -8.26 16.75
CA SER A 171 -6.03 -9.34 16.87
C SER A 171 -5.88 -10.42 15.79
N ASP A 172 -4.76 -10.43 15.04
CA ASP A 172 -4.46 -11.35 13.95
C ASP A 172 -5.55 -11.35 12.86
N VAL A 173 -6.11 -10.16 12.57
CA VAL A 173 -6.94 -9.91 11.39
C VAL A 173 -6.11 -9.15 10.37
N ALA A 174 -5.95 -9.75 9.19
CA ALA A 174 -5.29 -9.12 8.06
C ALA A 174 -6.32 -8.55 7.08
N VAL A 175 -5.94 -7.55 6.30
CA VAL A 175 -6.73 -6.98 5.22
C VAL A 175 -5.97 -7.00 3.91
N GLY A 176 -6.70 -7.01 2.81
CA GLY A 176 -6.13 -7.03 1.48
C GLY A 176 -7.20 -6.95 0.40
N PHE A 177 -6.85 -7.41 -0.78
CA PHE A 177 -7.77 -7.48 -1.91
C PHE A 177 -7.41 -8.62 -2.85
N TRP A 178 -8.38 -9.08 -3.61
CA TRP A 178 -8.19 -9.90 -4.81
C TRP A 178 -8.77 -9.17 -6.02
N THR A 179 -8.30 -9.50 -7.23
CA THR A 179 -8.73 -8.85 -8.47
C THR A 179 -9.56 -9.81 -9.31
N ASP A 180 -10.73 -9.35 -9.77
CA ASP A 180 -11.61 -10.12 -10.64
C ASP A 180 -11.15 -10.13 -12.11
N ALA A 181 -11.82 -10.92 -12.95
CA ALA A 181 -11.52 -11.02 -14.38
C ALA A 181 -11.73 -9.70 -15.16
N ASN A 182 -12.45 -8.73 -14.61
CA ASN A 182 -12.66 -7.41 -15.19
C ASN A 182 -11.62 -6.38 -14.73
N GLY A 183 -10.70 -6.78 -13.82
CA GLY A 183 -9.69 -5.91 -13.24
C GLY A 183 -10.17 -5.08 -12.04
N ASN A 184 -11.34 -5.40 -11.45
CA ASN A 184 -11.80 -4.73 -10.24
C ASN A 184 -11.20 -5.39 -9.00
N ASN A 185 -10.79 -4.59 -8.03
CA ASN A 185 -10.33 -5.06 -6.74
C ASN A 185 -11.50 -5.26 -5.79
N HIS A 186 -11.46 -6.35 -5.04
CA HIS A 186 -12.44 -6.70 -4.02
C HIS A 186 -11.73 -6.82 -2.68
N GLY A 187 -11.98 -5.82 -1.81
CA GLY A 187 -11.40 -5.79 -0.47
C GLY A 187 -11.90 -6.90 0.44
N TYR A 188 -11.04 -7.41 1.30
CA TYR A 188 -11.39 -8.41 2.29
C TYR A 188 -10.63 -8.26 3.60
N GLU A 189 -11.20 -8.86 4.66
CA GLU A 189 -10.53 -9.18 5.91
C GLU A 189 -10.26 -10.69 5.95
N TYR A 190 -9.14 -11.08 6.54
CA TYR A 190 -8.75 -12.46 6.76
C TYR A 190 -8.40 -12.68 8.24
N ASN A 191 -9.21 -13.45 8.94
CA ASN A 191 -8.89 -13.87 10.30
C ASN A 191 -7.88 -15.01 10.26
N ILE A 192 -6.68 -14.76 10.76
CA ILE A 192 -5.50 -15.62 10.65
C ILE A 192 -5.68 -16.93 11.45
N GLU A 193 -6.32 -16.87 12.61
CA GLU A 193 -6.56 -18.03 13.48
C GLU A 193 -7.61 -18.97 12.88
N THR A 194 -8.79 -18.43 12.52
CA THR A 194 -9.91 -19.22 12.00
C THR A 194 -9.82 -19.51 10.51
N ARG A 195 -8.90 -18.85 9.79
CA ARG A 195 -8.73 -18.90 8.32
C ARG A 195 -9.99 -18.53 7.54
N ARG A 196 -10.78 -17.62 8.08
CA ARG A 196 -12.01 -17.15 7.44
C ARG A 196 -11.81 -15.80 6.80
N PHE A 197 -12.39 -15.67 5.61
CA PHE A 197 -12.48 -14.42 4.88
C PHE A 197 -13.84 -13.76 5.08
N SER A 198 -13.85 -12.44 5.13
CA SER A 198 -15.04 -11.60 5.05
C SER A 198 -14.79 -10.43 4.11
N THR A 199 -15.79 -10.03 3.33
CA THR A 199 -15.63 -8.98 2.34
C THR A 199 -15.72 -7.59 2.97
N VAL A 200 -14.88 -6.66 2.50
CA VAL A 200 -14.98 -5.23 2.79
C VAL A 200 -15.63 -4.58 1.59
N THR A 201 -16.88 -4.13 1.75
CA THR A 201 -17.67 -3.56 0.65
C THR A 201 -18.35 -2.27 1.06
N GLU A 202 -18.69 -1.45 0.05
CA GLU A 202 -19.54 -0.27 0.20
C GLU A 202 -20.52 -0.19 -0.95
N SER A 203 -21.74 0.29 -0.65
CA SER A 203 -22.81 0.39 -1.64
C SER A 203 -22.43 1.36 -2.77
N GLY A 204 -22.55 0.91 -4.02
CA GLY A 204 -22.22 1.70 -5.20
C GLY A 204 -20.73 1.71 -5.57
N VAL A 205 -19.87 1.02 -4.81
CA VAL A 205 -18.44 0.87 -5.10
C VAL A 205 -18.20 -0.48 -5.77
N THR A 206 -17.57 -0.48 -6.94
CA THR A 206 -17.28 -1.69 -7.73
C THR A 206 -15.85 -2.19 -7.59
N SER A 207 -14.91 -1.29 -7.27
CA SER A 207 -13.51 -1.64 -7.08
C SER A 207 -13.00 -0.98 -5.80
N LEU A 208 -12.61 -1.78 -4.80
CA LEU A 208 -12.18 -1.34 -3.47
C LEU A 208 -10.97 -2.16 -3.02
N THR A 209 -9.97 -1.48 -2.48
CA THR A 209 -8.78 -2.07 -1.85
C THR A 209 -8.79 -1.75 -0.36
N ALA A 210 -8.80 -2.76 0.50
CA ALA A 210 -8.58 -2.62 1.93
C ALA A 210 -7.08 -2.65 2.20
N ALA A 211 -6.47 -1.50 2.53
CA ALA A 211 -5.02 -1.35 2.60
C ALA A 211 -4.45 -1.52 4.01
N ALA A 212 -5.15 -1.05 5.03
CA ALA A 212 -4.70 -1.11 6.42
C ALA A 212 -5.85 -1.37 7.38
N ILE A 213 -5.52 -1.92 8.56
CA ILE A 213 -6.46 -2.17 9.65
C ILE A 213 -5.77 -1.87 10.98
N ASN A 214 -6.49 -1.20 11.90
CA ASN A 214 -6.02 -0.97 13.27
C ASN A 214 -6.60 -2.01 14.26
N ASP A 215 -6.21 -1.94 15.55
CA ASP A 215 -6.63 -2.90 16.57
C ASP A 215 -8.11 -2.79 16.97
N ARG A 216 -8.78 -1.70 16.61
CA ARG A 216 -10.22 -1.56 16.79
C ARG A 216 -11.03 -2.18 15.64
N GLY A 217 -10.35 -2.66 14.59
CA GLY A 217 -10.97 -3.18 13.39
C GLY A 217 -11.43 -2.08 12.42
N ASP A 218 -10.87 -0.86 12.53
CA ASP A 218 -11.12 0.18 11.54
C ASP A 218 -10.23 -0.06 10.33
N VAL A 219 -10.83 -0.06 9.15
CA VAL A 219 -10.15 -0.36 7.87
C VAL A 219 -10.01 0.92 7.06
N ALA A 220 -8.78 1.22 6.65
CA ALA A 220 -8.49 2.27 5.67
C ALA A 220 -8.09 1.68 4.32
N GLY A 221 -8.31 2.44 3.25
CA GLY A 221 -7.97 2.02 1.91
C GLY A 221 -8.46 3.01 0.87
N PHE A 222 -8.65 2.54 -0.35
CA PHE A 222 -9.06 3.37 -1.47
C PHE A 222 -10.00 2.63 -2.42
N TYR A 223 -10.73 3.37 -3.24
CA TYR A 223 -11.71 2.82 -4.16
C TYR A 223 -11.83 3.68 -5.43
N ALA A 224 -12.35 3.07 -6.50
CA ALA A 224 -12.66 3.79 -7.73
C ALA A 224 -13.97 4.60 -7.56
N ASN A 225 -13.92 5.90 -7.84
CA ASN A 225 -15.05 6.83 -7.74
C ASN A 225 -15.19 7.67 -9.01
N GLY A 226 -16.07 7.29 -9.93
CA GLY A 226 -16.41 8.09 -11.12
C GLY A 226 -15.22 8.43 -12.04
N GLY A 227 -14.19 7.59 -12.08
CA GLY A 227 -12.97 7.82 -12.90
C GLY A 227 -11.80 8.43 -12.13
N THR A 228 -11.96 8.70 -10.84
CA THR A 228 -10.92 9.08 -9.89
C THR A 228 -10.66 7.97 -8.88
N THR A 229 -9.63 8.12 -8.06
CA THR A 229 -9.39 7.29 -6.88
C THR A 229 -9.57 8.15 -5.64
N ASP A 230 -10.47 7.72 -4.76
CA ASP A 230 -10.66 8.32 -3.46
C ASP A 230 -10.29 7.32 -2.35
N SER A 231 -9.90 7.84 -1.21
CA SER A 231 -9.64 7.04 -0.01
C SER A 231 -10.90 6.85 0.82
N PHE A 232 -10.82 5.93 1.77
CA PHE A 232 -11.83 5.76 2.80
C PHE A 232 -11.23 5.36 4.13
N ILE A 233 -12.00 5.61 5.20
CA ILE A 233 -11.89 4.90 6.47
C ILE A 233 -13.26 4.32 6.81
N LYS A 234 -13.29 3.05 7.23
CA LYS A 234 -14.49 2.35 7.67
C LYS A 234 -14.32 1.99 9.13
N PHE A 235 -15.11 2.64 10.00
CA PHE A 235 -15.07 2.42 11.44
C PHE A 235 -15.85 1.16 11.82
N GLY A 236 -15.13 0.07 12.06
CA GLY A 236 -15.70 -1.26 12.27
C GLY A 236 -16.66 -1.61 11.13
N ASN A 237 -17.84 -2.16 11.46
CA ASN A 237 -18.86 -2.52 10.46
C ASN A 237 -19.91 -1.42 10.21
N ARG A 238 -19.72 -0.18 10.64
CA ARG A 238 -20.83 0.78 10.74
C ARG A 238 -20.74 2.00 9.84
N THR A 239 -19.59 2.66 9.75
CA THR A 239 -19.50 3.97 9.09
C THR A 239 -18.37 3.99 8.09
N PHE A 240 -18.73 4.15 6.83
CA PHE A 240 -17.80 4.42 5.74
C PHE A 240 -17.69 5.93 5.55
N ILE A 241 -16.49 6.47 5.62
CA ILE A 241 -16.20 7.87 5.35
C ILE A 241 -15.27 7.94 4.14
N SER A 242 -15.75 8.59 3.09
CA SER A 242 -14.91 8.90 1.92
C SER A 242 -13.97 10.05 2.24
N LEU A 243 -12.71 9.89 1.87
CA LEU A 243 -11.63 10.86 2.09
C LEU A 243 -11.04 11.26 0.74
N ALA A 244 -11.15 12.55 0.39
CA ALA A 244 -10.53 13.13 -0.80
C ALA A 244 -9.71 14.35 -0.38
N PHE A 245 -8.42 14.36 -0.70
CA PHE A 245 -7.55 15.51 -0.41
C PHE A 245 -8.01 16.69 -1.26
N PRO A 246 -8.24 17.88 -0.68
CA PRO A 246 -8.77 19.04 -1.39
C PRO A 246 -7.91 19.44 -2.60
N GLY A 247 -8.50 19.45 -3.80
CA GLY A 247 -7.82 19.82 -5.04
C GLY A 247 -6.94 18.73 -5.68
N ALA A 248 -6.86 17.55 -5.08
CA ALA A 248 -6.13 16.42 -5.66
C ALA A 248 -6.91 15.76 -6.81
N SER A 249 -6.18 15.16 -7.76
CA SER A 249 -6.74 14.31 -8.80
C SER A 249 -6.99 12.87 -8.33
N ALA A 250 -6.27 12.42 -7.30
CA ALA A 250 -6.46 11.12 -6.65
C ALA A 250 -5.99 11.19 -5.20
N THR A 251 -6.61 10.40 -4.32
CA THR A 251 -6.20 10.22 -2.91
C THR A 251 -6.17 8.74 -2.58
N THR A 252 -5.05 8.26 -2.01
CA THR A 252 -4.81 6.84 -1.74
C THR A 252 -4.34 6.66 -0.30
N ALA A 253 -5.19 6.11 0.57
CA ALA A 253 -4.85 5.77 1.95
C ALA A 253 -4.20 4.39 2.02
N LEU A 254 -3.10 4.28 2.76
CA LEU A 254 -2.27 3.08 2.86
C LEU A 254 -2.02 2.63 4.30
N GLY A 255 -2.21 3.48 5.30
CA GLY A 255 -2.02 3.18 6.71
C GLY A 255 -3.09 3.78 7.61
N VAL A 256 -3.32 3.17 8.77
CA VAL A 256 -4.20 3.68 9.83
C VAL A 256 -3.67 3.27 11.20
N SER A 257 -3.57 4.22 12.15
CA SER A 257 -3.18 3.96 13.54
C SER A 257 -4.39 3.75 14.45
N ASN A 258 -4.14 3.30 15.70
CA ASN A 258 -5.17 3.24 16.75
C ASN A 258 -5.64 4.62 17.24
N ARG A 259 -5.06 5.71 16.73
CA ARG A 259 -5.47 7.08 17.02
C ARG A 259 -6.31 7.72 15.92
N ASP A 260 -6.85 6.93 14.99
CA ASP A 260 -7.59 7.38 13.80
C ASP A 260 -6.77 8.23 12.83
N GLU A 261 -5.44 8.15 12.90
CA GLU A 261 -4.58 8.80 11.91
C GLU A 261 -4.51 7.93 10.67
N VAL A 262 -5.02 8.44 9.54
CA VAL A 262 -4.93 7.82 8.23
C VAL A 262 -3.78 8.46 7.47
N VAL A 263 -2.95 7.65 6.83
CA VAL A 263 -1.81 8.11 6.05
C VAL A 263 -1.83 7.51 4.64
N GLY A 264 -1.16 8.19 3.72
CA GLY A 264 -1.09 7.76 2.33
C GLY A 264 -0.46 8.82 1.45
N PHE A 265 -0.90 8.89 0.22
CA PHE A 265 -0.48 9.94 -0.72
C PHE A 265 -1.66 10.47 -1.52
N TYR A 266 -1.50 11.68 -2.04
CA TYR A 266 -2.40 12.27 -3.04
C TYR A 266 -1.63 12.70 -4.26
N THR A 267 -2.31 12.78 -5.41
CA THR A 267 -1.73 13.25 -6.67
C THR A 267 -2.25 14.64 -6.97
N ASP A 268 -1.36 15.60 -7.20
CA ASP A 268 -1.70 16.97 -7.55
C ASP A 268 -2.07 17.11 -9.04
N ALA A 269 -2.44 18.32 -9.47
CA ALA A 269 -2.79 18.59 -10.86
C ALA A 269 -1.59 18.51 -11.84
N ALA A 270 -0.36 18.51 -11.34
CA ALA A 270 0.86 18.33 -12.11
C ALA A 270 1.36 16.88 -12.15
N ASN A 271 0.59 15.94 -11.57
CA ASN A 271 0.91 14.53 -11.37
C ASN A 271 2.08 14.27 -10.40
N ASN A 272 2.39 15.18 -9.49
CA ASN A 272 3.28 14.90 -8.38
C ASN A 272 2.52 14.13 -7.30
N MET A 273 3.21 13.20 -6.62
CA MET A 273 2.69 12.47 -5.47
C MET A 273 3.22 13.08 -4.18
N HIS A 274 2.30 13.43 -3.29
CA HIS A 274 2.59 14.04 -1.99
C HIS A 274 2.07 13.14 -0.89
N GLY A 275 2.88 12.90 0.15
CA GLY A 275 2.43 12.22 1.35
C GLY A 275 1.39 13.05 2.11
N PHE A 276 0.46 12.37 2.77
CA PHE A 276 -0.49 13.03 3.67
C PHE A 276 -0.70 12.27 4.98
N THR A 277 -1.10 13.04 5.99
CA THR A 277 -1.77 12.54 7.20
C THR A 277 -3.19 13.13 7.24
N TRP A 278 -4.13 12.38 7.80
CA TRP A 278 -5.50 12.83 8.05
C TRP A 278 -5.99 12.31 9.40
N THR A 279 -6.67 13.16 10.14
CA THR A 279 -7.42 12.77 11.35
C THR A 279 -8.81 13.40 11.35
N PRO A 280 -9.80 12.82 12.05
CA PRO A 280 -11.14 13.41 12.17
C PRO A 280 -11.12 14.83 12.76
N GLN A 281 -10.16 15.13 13.61
CA GLN A 281 -10.06 16.40 14.36
C GLN A 281 -9.37 17.51 13.54
N HIS A 282 -8.38 17.16 12.71
CA HIS A 282 -7.51 18.15 12.06
C HIS A 282 -7.62 18.17 10.54
N GLY A 283 -8.32 17.16 9.94
CA GLY A 283 -8.38 17.03 8.49
C GLY A 283 -7.03 16.62 7.89
N PHE A 284 -6.80 16.98 6.63
CA PHE A 284 -5.60 16.64 5.89
C PHE A 284 -4.43 17.58 6.19
N ALA A 285 -3.23 17.00 6.23
CA ALA A 285 -1.95 17.73 6.21
C ALA A 285 -1.00 17.06 5.22
N THR A 286 -0.26 17.84 4.42
CA THR A 286 0.80 17.34 3.53
C THR A 286 2.06 17.06 4.34
N VAL A 287 2.71 15.92 4.04
CA VAL A 287 3.97 15.51 4.64
C VAL A 287 4.87 14.95 3.55
N ASP A 288 5.84 15.73 3.09
CA ASP A 288 6.78 15.35 2.05
C ASP A 288 8.19 15.18 2.62
N ASP A 289 8.92 14.15 2.15
CA ASP A 289 10.35 14.04 2.43
C ASP A 289 11.10 15.17 1.70
N PRO A 290 11.98 15.93 2.39
CA PRO A 290 12.69 17.05 1.81
C PRO A 290 13.66 16.68 0.67
N HIS A 291 14.01 15.40 0.51
CA HIS A 291 14.85 14.90 -0.59
C HIS A 291 14.02 14.40 -1.76
N GLY A 292 12.68 14.28 -1.61
CA GLY A 292 11.77 13.81 -2.65
C GLY A 292 11.65 14.81 -3.81
N VAL A 293 11.72 14.31 -5.04
CA VAL A 293 11.50 15.10 -6.25
C VAL A 293 10.22 14.64 -6.93
N GLY A 294 9.12 15.35 -6.65
CA GLY A 294 7.80 15.08 -7.22
C GLY A 294 7.17 13.75 -6.77
N THR A 295 7.74 13.09 -5.77
CA THR A 295 7.20 11.83 -5.23
C THR A 295 7.56 11.67 -3.78
N THR A 296 6.56 11.64 -2.91
CA THR A 296 6.60 11.13 -1.54
C THR A 296 5.37 10.29 -1.29
N THR A 297 5.54 9.08 -0.81
CA THR A 297 4.45 8.16 -0.46
C THR A 297 4.63 7.70 0.98
N ILE A 298 3.60 7.88 1.81
CA ILE A 298 3.56 7.35 3.19
C ILE A 298 2.75 6.06 3.17
N ASN A 299 3.37 4.94 3.55
CA ASN A 299 2.75 3.61 3.48
C ASN A 299 2.24 3.11 4.82
N GLY A 300 2.89 3.50 5.93
CA GLY A 300 2.56 3.01 7.26
C GLY A 300 2.72 4.06 8.34
N VAL A 301 1.97 3.88 9.43
CA VAL A 301 1.99 4.70 10.63
C VAL A 301 1.81 3.80 11.86
N ASN A 302 2.55 4.07 12.94
CA ASN A 302 2.35 3.43 14.24
C ASN A 302 1.67 4.37 15.24
N ASP A 303 1.34 3.87 16.44
CA ASP A 303 0.69 4.66 17.50
C ASP A 303 1.57 5.74 18.13
N LEU A 304 2.86 5.74 17.82
CA LEU A 304 3.77 6.83 18.21
C LEU A 304 3.76 7.99 17.20
N GLY A 305 3.02 7.86 16.09
CA GLY A 305 2.95 8.82 14.99
C GLY A 305 4.20 8.79 14.09
N GLN A 306 5.01 7.72 14.16
CA GLN A 306 6.11 7.52 13.25
C GLN A 306 5.55 7.03 11.91
N LEU A 307 6.07 7.60 10.81
CA LEU A 307 5.65 7.31 9.45
C LEU A 307 6.76 6.60 8.70
N VAL A 308 6.39 5.62 7.87
CA VAL A 308 7.32 4.98 6.94
C VAL A 308 6.77 5.06 5.53
N GLY A 309 7.68 5.12 4.56
CA GLY A 309 7.31 5.24 3.16
C GLY A 309 8.52 5.25 2.26
N PHE A 310 8.38 5.89 1.11
CA PHE A 310 9.46 6.11 0.16
C PHE A 310 9.31 7.43 -0.57
N TYR A 311 10.41 7.91 -1.15
CA TYR A 311 10.45 9.05 -2.06
C TYR A 311 11.30 8.71 -3.28
N THR A 312 11.17 9.50 -4.35
CA THR A 312 12.09 9.42 -5.49
C THR A 312 13.10 10.56 -5.37
N ASP A 313 14.40 10.23 -5.38
CA ASP A 313 15.49 11.21 -5.30
C ASP A 313 15.76 11.89 -6.66
N ALA A 314 16.67 12.86 -6.68
CA ALA A 314 17.06 13.58 -7.89
C ALA A 314 17.79 12.71 -8.94
N ALA A 315 18.30 11.54 -8.56
CA ALA A 315 18.91 10.57 -9.47
C ALA A 315 17.89 9.56 -10.03
N GLY A 316 16.64 9.59 -9.55
CA GLY A 316 15.55 8.68 -9.93
C GLY A 316 15.56 7.37 -9.13
N ASN A 317 16.29 7.29 -8.01
CA ASN A 317 16.23 6.15 -7.11
C ASN A 317 14.97 6.23 -6.25
N THR A 318 14.48 5.08 -5.81
CA THR A 318 13.40 4.95 -4.82
C THR A 318 14.03 4.67 -3.46
N ASP A 319 13.95 5.62 -2.56
CA ASP A 319 14.57 5.58 -1.24
C ASP A 319 13.52 5.43 -0.14
N GLY A 320 13.71 4.44 0.75
CA GLY A 320 12.88 4.27 1.93
C GLY A 320 13.16 5.34 2.98
N PHE A 321 12.12 5.79 3.71
CA PHE A 321 12.29 6.73 4.82
C PHE A 321 11.51 6.34 6.07
N LEU A 322 12.04 6.79 7.21
CA LEU A 322 11.35 6.89 8.50
C LEU A 322 11.21 8.37 8.86
N ALA A 323 9.99 8.83 9.12
CA ALA A 323 9.72 10.17 9.64
C ALA A 323 9.23 10.07 11.08
N THR A 324 9.90 10.78 11.99
CA THR A 324 9.58 10.81 13.43
C THR A 324 9.04 12.18 13.81
N PRO A 325 7.85 12.26 14.49
CA PRO A 325 7.28 13.54 14.88
C PRO A 325 8.19 14.27 15.88
N GLN A 326 8.40 15.55 15.64
CA GLN A 326 9.13 16.43 16.54
C GLN A 326 8.16 16.97 17.60
N ARG A 327 8.55 16.88 18.86
CA ARG A 327 7.80 17.40 20.01
C ARG A 327 8.05 18.88 20.24
#